data_cbe825365efd041d5e4ac00d3a1c65c9
#
_entry.id   cbe825365efd041d5e4ac00d3a1c65c9
#
_cell.length_a   1.000
_cell.length_b   1.000
_cell.length_c   1.000
_cell.angle_alpha   90.00
_cell.angle_beta   90.00
_cell.angle_gamma   90.00
#
_symmetry.space_group_name_H-M   'P 1'
#
loop_
_entity.id
_entity.type
_entity.pdbx_description
1 polymer ?
#
loop_
_entity_poly.entity_id
_entity_poly.type
_entity_poly.pdbx_seq_one_letter_code
_entity_poly.pdbx_strand_id
1 'polypeptide(L)'
;MKRQITIIIVIVILILLGFCIFTIKGSQIDAFINWQIYLPGVKEEKVIYDSFFREGDTISILTISDFKFLKKIKEINNFEAISSENITTIQNDLLNFYNDLGQLKEINGKEVYDENINVEQLLSTNNYYLIKKKNQNKSYIILILDIEDKKIYSFITIQN
;
A
#
# COMPACT_ATOMS: atom_id res chain seq x y z
N MET A 1 -5.36 -21.67 -42.80
CA MET A 1 -5.81 -20.30 -42.43
C MET A 1 -6.37 -20.19 -41.02
N LYS A 2 -7.45 -20.89 -40.62
CA LYS A 2 -8.05 -20.76 -39.26
C LYS A 2 -7.05 -20.95 -38.11
N ARG A 3 -6.18 -21.99 -38.17
CA ARG A 3 -5.19 -22.28 -37.11
C ARG A 3 -4.13 -21.16 -36.92
N GLN A 4 -3.72 -20.51 -37.99
CA GLN A 4 -2.77 -19.41 -37.96
C GLN A 4 -3.39 -18.16 -37.33
N ILE A 5 -4.66 -17.88 -37.64
CA ILE A 5 -5.42 -16.75 -37.05
C ILE A 5 -5.57 -16.97 -35.53
N THR A 6 -5.89 -18.19 -35.10
CA THR A 6 -6.00 -18.52 -33.67
C THR A 6 -4.68 -18.29 -32.92
N ILE A 7 -3.54 -18.69 -33.50
CA ILE A 7 -2.21 -18.49 -32.90
C ILE A 7 -1.91 -17.00 -32.75
N ILE A 8 -2.19 -16.19 -33.78
CA ILE A 8 -1.97 -14.74 -33.73
C ILE A 8 -2.83 -14.09 -32.64
N ILE A 9 -4.10 -14.48 -32.52
CA ILE A 9 -5.00 -13.94 -31.49
C ILE A 9 -4.46 -14.27 -30.08
N VAL A 10 -4.00 -15.51 -29.86
CA VAL A 10 -3.43 -15.93 -28.57
C VAL A 10 -2.17 -15.13 -28.22
N ILE A 11 -1.28 -14.91 -29.20
CA ILE A 11 -0.07 -14.09 -29.00
C ILE A 11 -0.43 -12.64 -28.66
N VAL A 12 -1.40 -12.04 -29.36
CA VAL A 12 -1.85 -10.67 -29.07
C VAL A 12 -2.45 -10.57 -27.67
N ILE A 13 -3.26 -11.54 -27.25
CA ILE A 13 -3.80 -11.58 -25.89
C ILE A 13 -2.69 -11.69 -24.85
N LEU A 14 -1.69 -12.54 -25.07
CA LEU A 14 -0.55 -12.69 -24.15
C LEU A 14 0.30 -11.42 -24.06
N ILE A 15 0.50 -10.72 -25.18
CA ILE A 15 1.21 -9.43 -25.21
C ILE A 15 0.41 -8.36 -24.43
N LEU A 16 -0.90 -8.29 -24.66
CA LEU A 16 -1.77 -7.34 -23.93
C LEU A 16 -1.82 -7.63 -22.43
N LEU A 17 -1.91 -8.89 -22.03
CA LEU A 17 -1.84 -9.29 -20.62
C LEU A 17 -0.49 -8.95 -20.02
N GLY A 18 0.61 -9.23 -20.73
CA GLY A 18 1.96 -8.85 -20.30
C GLY A 18 2.11 -7.35 -20.13
N PHE A 19 1.58 -6.56 -21.05
CA PHE A 19 1.60 -5.10 -20.98
C PHE A 19 0.76 -4.58 -19.80
N CYS A 20 -0.42 -5.15 -19.56
CA CYS A 20 -1.24 -4.80 -18.39
C CYS A 20 -0.52 -5.10 -17.07
N ILE A 21 0.16 -6.25 -16.96
CA ILE A 21 0.92 -6.61 -15.75
C ILE A 21 2.11 -5.66 -15.57
N PHE A 22 2.80 -5.30 -16.65
CA PHE A 22 3.96 -4.39 -16.59
C PHE A 22 3.60 -2.95 -16.20
N THR A 23 2.37 -2.51 -16.47
CA THR A 23 1.89 -1.18 -16.09
C THR A 23 1.37 -1.09 -14.65
N ILE A 24 1.12 -2.24 -14.00
CA ILE A 24 0.71 -2.29 -12.59
C ILE A 24 1.98 -2.28 -11.74
N LYS A 25 2.12 -1.28 -10.86
CA LYS A 25 3.28 -1.14 -9.96
C LYS A 25 3.26 -2.23 -8.87
N GLY A 26 4.43 -2.62 -8.41
CA GLY A 26 4.62 -3.78 -7.52
C GLY A 26 3.71 -3.78 -6.29
N SER A 27 3.63 -2.67 -5.55
CA SER A 27 2.77 -2.56 -4.35
C SER A 27 1.28 -2.63 -4.66
N GLN A 28 0.84 -2.21 -5.87
CA GLN A 28 -0.55 -2.37 -6.29
C GLN A 28 -0.88 -3.84 -6.53
N ILE A 29 0.06 -4.61 -7.11
CA ILE A 29 -0.08 -6.05 -7.30
C ILE A 29 -0.18 -6.74 -5.96
N ASP A 30 0.71 -6.42 -5.01
CA ASP A 30 0.70 -6.98 -3.67
C ASP A 30 -0.57 -6.62 -2.90
N ALA A 31 -0.97 -5.38 -2.93
CA ALA A 31 -2.21 -4.94 -2.29
C ALA A 31 -3.43 -5.66 -2.87
N PHE A 32 -3.50 -5.83 -4.19
CA PHE A 32 -4.61 -6.50 -4.84
C PHE A 32 -4.60 -8.02 -4.64
N ILE A 33 -3.47 -8.69 -4.93
CA ILE A 33 -3.37 -10.16 -4.89
C ILE A 33 -3.40 -10.67 -3.45
N ASN A 34 -2.58 -10.09 -2.59
CA ASN A 34 -2.40 -10.58 -1.23
C ASN A 34 -3.49 -10.08 -0.28
N TRP A 35 -3.99 -8.86 -0.46
CA TRP A 35 -4.89 -8.21 0.50
C TRP A 35 -6.28 -7.94 -0.05
N GLN A 36 -6.54 -8.20 -1.32
CA GLN A 36 -7.80 -7.88 -2.00
C GLN A 36 -8.18 -6.40 -1.84
N ILE A 37 -7.19 -5.53 -2.04
CA ILE A 37 -7.35 -4.07 -1.98
C ILE A 37 -7.17 -3.51 -3.38
N TYR A 38 -8.15 -2.77 -3.88
CA TYR A 38 -8.12 -2.17 -5.19
C TYR A 38 -7.79 -0.68 -5.12
N LEU A 39 -6.67 -0.28 -5.72
CA LEU A 39 -6.11 1.08 -5.69
C LEU A 39 -6.10 1.72 -7.10
N PRO A 40 -7.26 2.12 -7.66
CA PRO A 40 -7.31 2.74 -8.98
C PRO A 40 -6.71 4.14 -8.97
N GLY A 41 -6.13 4.55 -10.10
CA GLY A 41 -5.65 5.91 -10.31
C GLY A 41 -4.32 6.24 -9.65
N VAL A 42 -3.56 5.24 -9.21
CA VAL A 42 -2.18 5.44 -8.75
C VAL A 42 -1.33 5.90 -9.94
N LYS A 43 -0.77 7.10 -9.82
CA LYS A 43 0.10 7.71 -10.80
C LYS A 43 1.56 7.37 -10.55
N GLU A 44 1.97 7.37 -9.30
CA GLU A 44 3.35 7.22 -8.88
C GLU A 44 3.42 6.42 -7.59
N GLU A 45 4.48 5.64 -7.44
CA GLU A 45 4.84 4.95 -6.22
C GLU A 45 6.28 5.32 -5.87
N LYS A 46 6.48 5.77 -4.64
CA LYS A 46 7.78 5.96 -4.02
C LYS A 46 7.96 4.90 -2.95
N VAL A 47 8.80 3.92 -3.19
CA VAL A 47 9.22 2.96 -2.17
C VAL A 47 10.20 3.66 -1.24
N ILE A 48 9.90 3.67 0.05
CA ILE A 48 10.72 4.27 1.11
C ILE A 48 11.63 3.21 1.72
N TYR A 49 11.05 2.03 2.00
CA TYR A 49 11.74 0.90 2.56
C TYR A 49 11.22 -0.39 1.95
N ASP A 50 12.13 -1.34 1.67
CA ASP A 50 11.81 -2.68 1.18
C ASP A 50 12.88 -3.65 1.65
N SER A 51 12.48 -4.68 2.39
CA SER A 51 13.39 -5.69 2.90
C SER A 51 13.82 -6.74 1.88
N PHE A 52 13.41 -6.65 0.62
CA PHE A 52 13.83 -7.45 -0.55
C PHE A 52 13.63 -8.98 -0.48
N PHE A 53 13.01 -9.54 0.54
CA PHE A 53 12.79 -10.97 0.67
C PHE A 53 11.30 -11.34 0.62
N ARG A 54 11.00 -12.63 0.36
CA ARG A 54 9.62 -13.18 0.32
C ARG A 54 8.82 -12.92 1.60
N GLU A 55 9.53 -12.76 2.70
CA GLU A 55 9.05 -12.33 4.00
C GLU A 55 9.70 -10.99 4.26
N GLY A 56 8.92 -9.98 4.52
CA GLY A 56 9.53 -8.70 4.75
C GLY A 56 8.55 -7.55 4.88
N ASP A 57 9.14 -6.44 5.21
CA ASP A 57 8.43 -5.20 5.46
C ASP A 57 8.64 -4.24 4.30
N THR A 58 7.59 -3.56 3.94
CA THR A 58 7.63 -2.54 2.88
C THR A 58 6.92 -1.29 3.33
N ILE A 59 7.54 -0.14 3.11
CA ILE A 59 6.93 1.18 3.26
C ILE A 59 6.91 1.85 1.90
N SER A 60 5.75 2.27 1.44
CA SER A 60 5.61 3.01 0.19
C SER A 60 4.62 4.15 0.28
N ILE A 61 4.81 5.17 -0.55
CA ILE A 61 3.89 6.29 -0.74
C ILE A 61 3.36 6.23 -2.16
N LEU A 62 2.05 6.13 -2.30
CA LEU A 62 1.35 6.09 -3.56
C LEU A 62 0.68 7.42 -3.82
N THR A 63 1.01 8.07 -4.93
CA THR A 63 0.36 9.33 -5.35
C THR A 63 -0.83 9.03 -6.24
N ILE A 64 -1.99 9.57 -5.91
CA ILE A 64 -3.24 9.37 -6.64
C ILE A 64 -3.47 10.54 -7.61
N SER A 65 -3.84 10.22 -8.83
CA SER A 65 -3.97 11.22 -9.91
C SER A 65 -5.13 12.21 -9.71
N ASP A 66 -6.24 11.79 -9.07
CA ASP A 66 -7.45 12.60 -9.00
C ASP A 66 -8.28 12.25 -7.73
N PHE A 67 -8.94 13.24 -7.14
CA PHE A 67 -9.87 13.08 -6.01
C PHE A 67 -10.99 12.07 -6.23
N LYS A 68 -11.48 11.92 -7.46
CA LYS A 68 -12.49 10.90 -7.79
C LYS A 68 -12.01 9.48 -7.49
N PHE A 69 -10.71 9.20 -7.68
CA PHE A 69 -10.13 7.91 -7.35
C PHE A 69 -9.98 7.71 -5.86
N LEU A 70 -9.63 8.76 -5.08
CA LEU A 70 -9.60 8.69 -3.62
C LEU A 70 -10.96 8.30 -3.04
N LYS A 71 -12.03 8.97 -3.52
CA LYS A 71 -13.39 8.62 -3.12
C LYS A 71 -13.72 7.17 -3.44
N LYS A 72 -13.41 6.72 -4.66
CA LYS A 72 -13.65 5.35 -5.11
C LYS A 72 -12.84 4.33 -4.30
N ILE A 73 -11.56 4.60 -4.02
CA ILE A 73 -10.69 3.76 -3.19
C ILE A 73 -11.27 3.61 -1.79
N LYS A 74 -11.68 4.71 -1.17
CA LYS A 74 -12.29 4.73 0.15
C LYS A 74 -13.54 3.85 0.21
N GLU A 75 -14.46 4.03 -0.74
CA GLU A 75 -15.74 3.32 -0.76
C GLU A 75 -15.58 1.82 -1.04
N ILE A 76 -14.76 1.44 -2.04
CA ILE A 76 -14.59 0.02 -2.44
C ILE A 76 -13.88 -0.79 -1.36
N ASN A 77 -12.90 -0.19 -0.68
CA ASN A 77 -12.07 -0.93 0.27
C ASN A 77 -12.53 -0.76 1.72
N ASN A 78 -13.62 -0.02 1.98
CA ASN A 78 -14.16 0.24 3.32
C ASN A 78 -13.14 0.92 4.25
N PHE A 79 -12.51 1.99 3.78
CA PHE A 79 -11.67 2.81 4.65
C PHE A 79 -12.51 3.51 5.72
N GLU A 80 -12.03 3.51 6.95
CA GLU A 80 -12.64 4.17 8.09
C GLU A 80 -12.04 5.56 8.32
N ALA A 81 -12.86 6.51 8.76
CA ALA A 81 -12.37 7.84 9.12
C ALA A 81 -11.51 7.77 10.39
N ILE A 82 -10.39 8.50 10.40
CA ILE A 82 -9.61 8.70 11.61
C ILE A 82 -10.38 9.64 12.55
N SER A 83 -10.52 9.23 13.79
CA SER A 83 -11.27 9.95 14.82
C SER A 83 -10.55 9.91 16.16
N SER A 84 -10.98 10.73 17.13
CA SER A 84 -10.45 10.67 18.50
C SER A 84 -10.63 9.31 19.18
N GLU A 85 -11.59 8.50 18.72
CA GLU A 85 -11.88 7.17 19.30
C GLU A 85 -10.90 6.10 18.82
N ASN A 86 -10.41 6.18 17.56
CA ASN A 86 -9.57 5.16 16.95
C ASN A 86 -8.11 5.57 16.76
N ILE A 87 -7.77 6.84 16.88
CA ILE A 87 -6.42 7.38 16.63
C ILE A 87 -5.34 6.67 17.46
N THR A 88 -5.61 6.39 18.72
CA THR A 88 -4.66 5.69 19.61
C THR A 88 -4.40 4.25 19.14
N THR A 89 -5.43 3.57 18.64
CA THR A 89 -5.29 2.21 18.09
C THR A 89 -4.44 2.22 16.84
N ILE A 90 -4.69 3.16 15.91
CA ILE A 90 -3.92 3.31 14.68
C ILE A 90 -2.46 3.65 14.99
N GLN A 91 -2.24 4.55 15.94
CA GLN A 91 -0.89 4.92 16.39
C GLN A 91 -0.14 3.71 16.96
N ASN A 92 -0.79 2.88 17.76
CA ASN A 92 -0.19 1.66 18.30
C ASN A 92 0.12 0.64 17.20
N ASP A 93 -0.76 0.45 16.21
CA ASP A 93 -0.49 -0.44 15.09
C ASP A 93 0.71 0.04 14.24
N LEU A 94 0.85 1.36 14.02
CA LEU A 94 2.03 1.94 13.37
C LEU A 94 3.30 1.76 14.21
N LEU A 95 3.23 2.00 15.53
CA LEU A 95 4.37 1.79 16.43
C LEU A 95 4.81 0.32 16.43
N ASN A 96 3.87 -0.62 16.45
CA ASN A 96 4.17 -2.04 16.35
C ASN A 96 4.88 -2.37 15.03
N PHE A 97 4.39 -1.81 13.89
CA PHE A 97 5.04 -1.97 12.60
C PHE A 97 6.51 -1.50 12.65
N TYR A 98 6.78 -0.29 13.17
CA TYR A 98 8.12 0.24 13.29
C TYR A 98 9.00 -0.56 14.27
N ASN A 99 8.42 -1.12 15.32
CA ASN A 99 9.13 -1.99 16.26
C ASN A 99 9.51 -3.34 15.61
N ASP A 100 8.60 -3.91 14.80
CA ASP A 100 8.83 -5.16 14.08
C ASP A 100 9.94 -5.02 13.03
N LEU A 101 10.07 -3.84 12.41
CA LEU A 101 11.18 -3.52 11.51
C LEU A 101 12.57 -3.67 12.19
N GLY A 102 12.64 -3.64 13.52
CA GLY A 102 13.83 -3.94 14.35
C GLY A 102 15.08 -3.12 14.07
N GLN A 103 15.14 -2.43 12.95
CA GLN A 103 16.32 -1.76 12.41
C GLN A 103 16.21 -0.23 12.36
N LEU A 104 15.02 0.33 12.60
CA LEU A 104 14.88 1.78 12.59
C LEU A 104 15.41 2.45 13.85
N LYS A 105 15.98 1.64 14.77
CA LYS A 105 16.30 2.13 16.08
C LYS A 105 17.52 3.01 16.16
N GLU A 106 18.51 2.87 15.36
CA GLU A 106 19.71 3.71 15.54
C GLU A 106 20.64 3.70 14.33
N ILE A 107 20.33 4.52 13.36
CA ILE A 107 21.43 5.14 12.62
C ILE A 107 21.67 6.49 13.30
N ASN A 108 22.72 6.57 14.14
CA ASN A 108 23.16 7.79 14.84
C ASN A 108 22.24 8.37 15.94
N GLY A 109 21.54 7.53 16.73
CA GLY A 109 20.80 8.03 17.89
C GLY A 109 19.56 8.89 17.56
N LYS A 110 19.11 8.88 16.32
CA LYS A 110 17.83 9.45 15.90
C LYS A 110 16.87 8.31 15.59
N GLU A 111 15.69 8.35 16.22
CA GLU A 111 14.55 7.59 15.74
C GLU A 111 14.33 7.99 14.29
N VAL A 112 14.65 7.08 13.37
CA VAL A 112 14.42 7.31 11.94
C VAL A 112 12.97 6.99 11.62
N TYR A 113 12.08 7.88 12.04
CA TYR A 113 10.92 8.15 11.22
C TYR A 113 11.49 8.70 9.92
N ASP A 114 11.21 8.07 8.79
CA ASP A 114 11.64 8.61 7.50
C ASP A 114 11.20 10.08 7.45
N GLU A 115 12.14 10.99 7.17
CA GLU A 115 11.89 12.45 7.05
C GLU A 115 10.74 12.77 6.08
N ASN A 116 10.33 11.78 5.27
CA ASN A 116 9.24 11.87 4.31
C ASN A 116 7.85 11.53 4.90
N ILE A 117 7.78 11.04 6.14
CA ILE A 117 6.52 10.61 6.77
C ILE A 117 6.30 11.37 8.07
N ASN A 118 5.43 12.36 8.02
CA ASN A 118 4.96 13.05 9.22
C ASN A 118 3.76 12.29 9.83
N VAL A 119 4.02 11.51 10.87
CA VAL A 119 3.00 10.67 11.53
C VAL A 119 1.86 11.51 12.10
N GLU A 120 2.11 12.71 12.62
CA GLU A 120 1.07 13.59 13.14
C GLU A 120 0.10 14.04 12.03
N GLN A 121 0.64 14.38 10.85
CA GLN A 121 -0.17 14.70 9.68
C GLN A 121 -0.98 13.49 9.19
N LEU A 122 -0.38 12.29 9.19
CA LEU A 122 -1.07 11.05 8.80
C LEU A 122 -2.27 10.76 9.70
N LEU A 123 -2.15 11.01 10.99
CA LEU A 123 -3.19 10.77 11.98
C LEU A 123 -4.23 11.91 12.08
N SER A 124 -4.25 12.83 11.11
CA SER A 124 -5.27 13.87 11.03
C SER A 124 -6.68 13.28 10.89
N THR A 125 -7.65 13.87 11.58
CA THR A 125 -9.07 13.47 11.51
C THR A 125 -9.71 13.68 10.12
N ASN A 126 -9.02 14.34 9.20
CA ASN A 126 -9.45 14.47 7.81
C ASN A 126 -9.07 13.24 6.96
N ASN A 127 -8.22 12.37 7.48
CA ASN A 127 -7.71 11.21 6.79
C ASN A 127 -8.53 9.94 7.08
N TYR A 128 -8.24 8.90 6.34
CA TYR A 128 -8.89 7.60 6.47
C TYR A 128 -7.85 6.51 6.58
N TYR A 129 -8.20 5.41 7.22
CA TYR A 129 -7.31 4.27 7.38
C TYR A 129 -7.99 2.96 7.03
N LEU A 130 -7.18 1.97 6.71
CA LEU A 130 -7.57 0.58 6.52
C LEU A 130 -6.48 -0.32 7.08
N ILE A 131 -6.86 -1.26 7.93
CA ILE A 131 -5.96 -2.28 8.45
C ILE A 131 -6.52 -3.65 8.12
N LYS A 132 -5.71 -4.51 7.51
CA LYS A 132 -6.03 -5.93 7.30
C LYS A 132 -4.92 -6.78 7.90
N LYS A 133 -5.29 -7.84 8.62
CA LYS A 133 -4.38 -8.76 9.29
C LYS A 133 -4.63 -10.19 8.82
N LYS A 134 -3.57 -10.99 8.69
CA LYS A 134 -3.57 -12.40 8.31
C LYS A 134 -2.61 -13.20 9.19
N ASN A 135 -2.63 -14.53 9.07
CA ASN A 135 -1.69 -15.43 9.75
C ASN A 135 -1.60 -15.15 11.26
N GLN A 136 -2.73 -15.10 11.96
CA GLN A 136 -2.79 -14.77 13.38
C GLN A 136 -2.14 -13.43 13.73
N ASN A 137 -2.32 -12.43 12.86
CA ASN A 137 -1.79 -11.07 12.96
C ASN A 137 -0.27 -10.93 12.70
N LYS A 138 0.40 -11.98 12.21
CA LYS A 138 1.81 -11.89 11.84
C LYS A 138 2.04 -11.14 10.54
N SER A 139 1.09 -11.28 9.59
CA SER A 139 1.12 -10.50 8.34
C SER A 139 0.00 -9.48 8.37
N TYR A 140 0.31 -8.23 8.05
CA TYR A 140 -0.68 -7.17 8.02
C TYR A 140 -0.32 -6.06 7.04
N ILE A 141 -1.32 -5.32 6.62
CA ILE A 141 -1.21 -4.09 5.85
C ILE A 141 -1.94 -2.98 6.56
N ILE A 142 -1.27 -1.82 6.67
CA ILE A 142 -1.85 -0.57 7.15
C ILE A 142 -1.80 0.41 5.98
N LEU A 143 -2.94 0.94 5.58
CA LEU A 143 -3.04 2.00 4.59
C LEU A 143 -3.63 3.25 5.25
N ILE A 144 -2.99 4.38 5.04
CA ILE A 144 -3.51 5.68 5.46
C ILE A 144 -3.71 6.53 4.20
N LEU A 145 -4.95 6.97 4.00
CA LEU A 145 -5.38 7.77 2.87
C LEU A 145 -5.39 9.23 3.29
N ASP A 146 -4.39 9.96 2.84
CA ASP A 146 -4.28 11.41 2.97
C ASP A 146 -5.07 12.07 1.85
N ILE A 147 -6.18 12.69 2.23
CA ILE A 147 -7.10 13.33 1.27
C ILE A 147 -6.48 14.61 0.72
N GLU A 148 -5.83 15.40 1.54
CA GLU A 148 -5.28 16.71 1.16
C GLU A 148 -4.16 16.57 0.14
N ASP A 149 -3.20 15.71 0.41
CA ASP A 149 -2.03 15.48 -0.46
C ASP A 149 -2.30 14.49 -1.59
N LYS A 150 -3.48 13.84 -1.63
CA LYS A 150 -3.83 12.76 -2.57
C LYS A 150 -2.82 11.62 -2.55
N LYS A 151 -2.44 11.18 -1.36
CA LYS A 151 -1.47 10.10 -1.15
C LYS A 151 -2.08 8.96 -0.38
N ILE A 152 -1.53 7.77 -0.59
CA ILE A 152 -1.74 6.61 0.28
C ILE A 152 -0.38 6.22 0.82
N TYR A 153 -0.28 6.18 2.13
CA TYR A 153 0.87 5.64 2.84
C TYR A 153 0.58 4.16 3.13
N SER A 154 1.47 3.30 2.67
CA SER A 154 1.32 1.86 2.75
C SER A 154 2.43 1.26 3.60
N PHE A 155 2.05 0.51 4.63
CA PHE A 155 2.94 -0.21 5.55
C PHE A 155 2.54 -1.68 5.48
N ILE A 156 3.41 -2.53 4.99
CA ILE A 156 3.13 -3.94 4.74
C ILE A 156 4.15 -4.80 5.48
N THR A 157 3.68 -5.76 6.26
CA THR A 157 4.47 -6.85 6.84
C THR A 157 3.95 -8.17 6.30
N ILE A 158 4.86 -8.98 5.76
CA ILE A 158 4.56 -10.34 5.29
C ILE A 158 5.45 -11.32 6.05
N GLN A 159 4.84 -12.17 6.87
CA GLN A 159 5.49 -13.26 7.59
C GLN A 159 4.75 -14.57 7.30
N ASN A 160 5.49 -15.62 6.97
CA ASN A 160 4.95 -16.97 6.72
C ASN A 160 4.76 -17.77 7.99
#